data_6a8f07b796c3d4a07dbe5f4986223a49
#
_entry.id   6a8f07b796c3d4a07dbe5f4986223a49
#
_cell.length_a   1.000
_cell.length_b   1.000
_cell.length_c   1.000
_cell.angle_alpha   90.00
_cell.angle_beta   90.00
_cell.angle_gamma   90.00
#
_symmetry.space_group_name_H-M   'P 1'
#
loop_
_entity.id
_entity.type
_entity.pdbx_description
1 polymer ?
#
loop_
_entity_poly.entity_id
_entity_poly.type
_entity_poly.pdbx_seq_one_letter_code
_entity_poly.pdbx_strand_id
1 'polypeptide(L)'
;MKLSNIKRIHFIGIGGVGMVGIAEMLINQGFNVSGSDLVKNKNTIRLNSLGAKIFIGHNEKNVRNSDVVVYSSAVNISNPEMKAAKSLNITLIPRAEMLSSLMRGFQSIAVAGSHGKTTTTSLIADIFVRAKLDPTFIIGGKILGQENKSILGTGEYLIVEADESDASFLHLNPEISVVTNIDNDHLDYYENNLEKLDSTFLQFLENLPFFGSAVICIDSDRSKKVFETLSRPKISYGFDKKADYFIKDLKQQATFQKFKIIRNSTGKEISLELTLSGKHNALNAAAAFIVAQKAGINTKVIKDSFKNFGGVSRRLEFKADLKIDGKSATLIDDYGHHPTELKATIEALKSTNPNKKICMIFQPHRYSRSTLLFNEFIDCLRDVDTSIILDIYSAGEQNLQKISSYDFVNALIEKKKNAFFAKNLKEICKILESEIKGNEIIVTQGAGNIVDISNSIKAIYK
;
A
#
# COMPACT_ATOMS: atom_id res chain seq x y z
N MET A 1 16.97 -21.82 1.66
CA MET A 1 17.40 -21.53 3.04
C MET A 1 17.33 -22.84 3.86
N LYS A 2 18.40 -23.24 4.54
CA LYS A 2 18.33 -24.37 5.47
C LYS A 2 18.07 -23.78 6.87
N LEU A 3 16.81 -23.72 7.29
CA LEU A 3 16.46 -23.62 8.71
C LEU A 3 16.74 -24.98 9.33
N SER A 4 18.02 -25.25 9.62
CA SER A 4 18.43 -26.54 10.18
C SER A 4 17.65 -26.81 11.46
N ASN A 5 16.92 -27.92 11.50
CA ASN A 5 16.07 -28.42 12.58
C ASN A 5 14.65 -27.83 12.70
N ILE A 6 14.22 -26.85 11.89
CA ILE A 6 12.86 -26.34 11.84
C ILE A 6 12.12 -27.01 10.67
N LYS A 7 10.99 -27.65 10.94
CA LYS A 7 10.13 -28.27 9.92
C LYS A 7 8.68 -27.81 10.00
N ARG A 8 8.20 -27.48 11.21
CA ARG A 8 6.79 -27.20 11.50
C ARG A 8 6.64 -25.77 11.99
N ILE A 9 5.97 -24.97 11.20
CA ILE A 9 5.79 -23.53 11.47
C ILE A 9 4.30 -23.25 11.61
N HIS A 10 3.93 -22.62 12.73
CA HIS A 10 2.54 -22.23 12.98
C HIS A 10 2.38 -20.71 12.91
N PHE A 11 1.32 -20.25 12.25
CA PHE A 11 1.02 -18.82 12.08
C PHE A 11 -0.23 -18.42 12.85
N ILE A 12 -0.14 -17.40 13.73
CA ILE A 12 -1.29 -16.82 14.41
C ILE A 12 -1.75 -15.59 13.62
N GLY A 13 -3.01 -15.61 13.13
CA GLY A 13 -3.55 -14.62 12.18
C GLY A 13 -3.12 -14.88 10.74
N ILE A 14 -3.08 -16.17 10.34
CA ILE A 14 -2.53 -16.62 9.04
C ILE A 14 -3.25 -16.03 7.81
N GLY A 15 -4.54 -15.68 7.93
CA GLY A 15 -5.33 -15.10 6.84
C GLY A 15 -5.08 -13.62 6.58
N GLY A 16 -4.26 -12.97 7.42
CA GLY A 16 -3.86 -11.58 7.24
C GLY A 16 -3.02 -11.36 5.98
N VAL A 17 -3.20 -10.21 5.32
CA VAL A 17 -2.54 -9.91 4.03
C VAL A 17 -1.02 -10.07 4.09
N GLY A 18 -0.38 -9.58 5.16
CA GLY A 18 1.07 -9.68 5.33
C GLY A 18 1.57 -11.07 5.74
N MET A 19 0.68 -11.99 6.18
CA MET A 19 1.02 -13.34 6.62
C MET A 19 1.01 -14.35 5.47
N VAL A 20 0.03 -14.19 4.57
CA VAL A 20 -0.23 -15.15 3.47
C VAL A 20 0.99 -15.38 2.60
N GLY A 21 1.64 -14.32 2.13
CA GLY A 21 2.81 -14.45 1.25
C GLY A 21 3.97 -15.21 1.90
N ILE A 22 4.21 -14.96 3.19
CA ILE A 22 5.25 -15.65 3.95
C ILE A 22 4.90 -17.14 4.13
N ALA A 23 3.64 -17.44 4.47
CA ALA A 23 3.16 -18.80 4.62
C ALA A 23 3.27 -19.58 3.30
N GLU A 24 2.88 -18.98 2.17
CA GLU A 24 3.02 -19.59 0.83
C GLU A 24 4.49 -19.87 0.48
N MET A 25 5.40 -18.92 0.75
CA MET A 25 6.84 -19.14 0.52
C MET A 25 7.34 -20.37 1.29
N LEU A 26 6.97 -20.48 2.56
CA LEU A 26 7.41 -21.59 3.40
C LEU A 26 6.80 -22.95 2.95
N ILE A 27 5.53 -22.97 2.54
CA ILE A 27 4.90 -24.18 1.97
C ILE A 27 5.69 -24.65 0.74
N ASN A 28 6.00 -23.73 -0.17
CA ASN A 28 6.71 -24.06 -1.41
C ASN A 28 8.18 -24.45 -1.18
N GLN A 29 8.78 -24.01 -0.07
CA GLN A 29 10.09 -24.46 0.39
C GLN A 29 10.04 -25.82 1.12
N GLY A 30 8.86 -26.43 1.22
CA GLY A 30 8.68 -27.78 1.81
C GLY A 30 8.52 -27.78 3.33
N PHE A 31 8.22 -26.62 3.96
CA PHE A 31 7.90 -26.60 5.39
C PHE A 31 6.45 -27.05 5.64
N ASN A 32 6.22 -27.72 6.77
CA ASN A 32 4.89 -28.05 7.24
C ASN A 32 4.28 -26.79 7.91
N VAL A 33 3.42 -26.11 7.18
CA VAL A 33 2.77 -24.90 7.66
C VAL A 33 1.39 -25.20 8.24
N SER A 34 1.14 -24.65 9.41
CA SER A 34 -0.19 -24.57 10.02
C SER A 34 -0.48 -23.14 10.46
N GLY A 35 -1.74 -22.82 10.72
CA GLY A 35 -2.06 -21.53 11.28
C GLY A 35 -3.51 -21.39 11.69
N SER A 36 -3.77 -20.37 12.48
CA SER A 36 -5.09 -20.01 13.00
C SER A 36 -5.53 -18.63 12.53
N ASP A 37 -6.83 -18.44 12.41
CA ASP A 37 -7.45 -17.12 12.16
C ASP A 37 -8.84 -17.09 12.82
N LEU A 38 -9.35 -15.89 13.12
CA LEU A 38 -10.68 -15.71 13.71
C LEU A 38 -11.79 -16.08 12.74
N VAL A 39 -11.57 -15.82 11.45
CA VAL A 39 -12.58 -16.03 10.40
C VAL A 39 -12.02 -16.78 9.20
N LYS A 40 -12.88 -17.57 8.58
CA LYS A 40 -12.59 -18.18 7.29
C LYS A 40 -12.70 -17.13 6.19
N ASN A 41 -11.62 -16.88 5.46
CA ASN A 41 -11.55 -15.93 4.38
C ASN A 41 -10.87 -16.50 3.13
N LYS A 42 -10.80 -15.72 2.04
CA LYS A 42 -10.18 -16.18 0.77
C LYS A 42 -8.73 -16.64 0.95
N ASN A 43 -7.98 -15.99 1.82
CA ASN A 43 -6.57 -16.30 2.08
C ASN A 43 -6.42 -17.64 2.82
N THR A 44 -7.22 -17.87 3.87
CA THR A 44 -7.19 -19.14 4.61
C THR A 44 -7.63 -20.32 3.75
N ILE A 45 -8.63 -20.13 2.86
CA ILE A 45 -9.07 -21.15 1.90
C ILE A 45 -7.92 -21.48 0.93
N ARG A 46 -7.25 -20.48 0.38
CA ARG A 46 -6.12 -20.65 -0.53
C ARG A 46 -4.96 -21.37 0.13
N LEU A 47 -4.53 -20.96 1.33
CA LEU A 47 -3.45 -21.63 2.06
C LEU A 47 -3.78 -23.10 2.36
N ASN A 48 -5.04 -23.38 2.69
CA ASN A 48 -5.49 -24.76 2.89
C ASN A 48 -5.38 -25.60 1.60
N SER A 49 -5.72 -25.03 0.44
CA SER A 49 -5.56 -25.74 -0.86
C SER A 49 -4.09 -25.95 -1.25
N LEU A 50 -3.16 -25.15 -0.71
CA LEU A 50 -1.72 -25.32 -0.88
C LEU A 50 -1.10 -26.30 0.14
N GLY A 51 -1.89 -26.91 1.04
CA GLY A 51 -1.44 -27.90 1.98
C GLY A 51 -1.22 -27.40 3.42
N ALA A 52 -1.53 -26.13 3.72
CA ALA A 52 -1.47 -25.65 5.11
C ALA A 52 -2.64 -26.21 5.93
N LYS A 53 -2.38 -26.56 7.19
CA LYS A 53 -3.42 -26.93 8.15
C LYS A 53 -4.00 -25.69 8.82
N ILE A 54 -5.25 -25.35 8.49
CA ILE A 54 -5.92 -24.14 8.96
C ILE A 54 -6.89 -24.44 10.11
N PHE A 55 -6.80 -23.63 11.19
CA PHE A 55 -7.72 -23.64 12.31
C PHE A 55 -8.53 -22.35 12.34
N ILE A 56 -9.84 -22.44 12.55
CA ILE A 56 -10.69 -21.28 12.78
C ILE A 56 -10.91 -21.13 14.28
N GLY A 57 -10.56 -19.95 14.79
CA GLY A 57 -10.44 -19.68 16.23
C GLY A 57 -9.05 -19.98 16.77
N HIS A 58 -8.71 -19.31 17.87
CA HIS A 58 -7.42 -19.47 18.55
C HIS A 58 -7.55 -20.46 19.72
N ASN A 59 -6.68 -21.47 19.76
CA ASN A 59 -6.65 -22.48 20.81
C ASN A 59 -5.21 -22.89 21.12
N GLU A 60 -4.88 -23.02 22.41
CA GLU A 60 -3.56 -23.44 22.90
C GLU A 60 -3.06 -24.77 22.29
N LYS A 61 -3.97 -25.67 21.91
CA LYS A 61 -3.63 -26.97 21.31
C LYS A 61 -3.04 -26.84 19.90
N ASN A 62 -3.32 -25.72 19.19
CA ASN A 62 -2.91 -25.54 17.81
C ASN A 62 -1.39 -25.45 17.64
N VAL A 63 -0.66 -24.97 18.67
CA VAL A 63 0.79 -24.74 18.62
C VAL A 63 1.65 -25.90 19.13
N ARG A 64 1.06 -26.92 19.79
CA ARG A 64 1.80 -27.97 20.53
C ARG A 64 2.84 -28.76 19.71
N ASN A 65 2.64 -28.84 18.41
CA ASN A 65 3.54 -29.60 17.51
C ASN A 65 4.36 -28.68 16.61
N SER A 66 4.53 -27.41 16.97
CA SER A 66 5.26 -26.44 16.16
C SER A 66 6.69 -26.29 16.66
N ASP A 67 7.63 -26.11 15.75
CA ASP A 67 9.02 -25.79 16.07
C ASP A 67 9.20 -24.28 16.24
N VAL A 68 8.38 -23.49 15.50
CA VAL A 68 8.33 -22.02 15.57
C VAL A 68 6.88 -21.56 15.42
N VAL A 69 6.53 -20.51 16.16
CA VAL A 69 5.24 -19.82 16.06
C VAL A 69 5.50 -18.39 15.57
N VAL A 70 4.83 -18.01 14.48
CA VAL A 70 4.90 -16.67 13.87
C VAL A 70 3.59 -15.95 14.16
N TYR A 71 3.65 -14.73 14.66
CA TYR A 71 2.46 -13.94 14.96
C TYR A 71 2.39 -12.63 14.17
N SER A 72 1.16 -12.21 13.85
CA SER A 72 0.88 -10.88 13.29
C SER A 72 0.86 -9.83 14.38
N SER A 73 1.31 -8.61 14.09
CA SER A 73 1.22 -7.45 15.00
C SER A 73 -0.21 -7.10 15.43
N ALA A 74 -1.21 -7.50 14.64
CA ALA A 74 -2.62 -7.35 14.99
C ALA A 74 -3.12 -8.30 16.10
N VAL A 75 -2.32 -9.31 16.48
CA VAL A 75 -2.70 -10.31 17.49
C VAL A 75 -2.32 -9.81 18.88
N ASN A 76 -3.31 -9.75 19.80
CA ASN A 76 -3.08 -9.32 21.17
C ASN A 76 -2.19 -10.31 21.93
N ILE A 77 -1.32 -9.79 22.79
CA ILE A 77 -0.38 -10.59 23.61
C ILE A 77 -1.10 -11.57 24.56
N SER A 78 -2.37 -11.33 24.86
CA SER A 78 -3.23 -12.23 25.66
C SER A 78 -3.72 -13.46 24.89
N ASN A 79 -3.43 -13.57 23.57
CA ASN A 79 -3.85 -14.69 22.73
C ASN A 79 -3.43 -16.05 23.32
N PRO A 80 -4.35 -17.04 23.40
CA PRO A 80 -4.08 -18.34 24.02
C PRO A 80 -2.93 -19.10 23.36
N GLU A 81 -2.75 -18.96 22.06
CA GLU A 81 -1.67 -19.62 21.32
C GLU A 81 -0.31 -19.00 21.63
N MET A 82 -0.24 -17.65 21.78
CA MET A 82 0.99 -16.95 22.18
C MET A 82 1.39 -17.36 23.62
N LYS A 83 0.42 -17.45 24.54
CA LYS A 83 0.65 -17.92 25.91
C LYS A 83 1.13 -19.36 25.93
N ALA A 84 0.50 -20.24 25.17
CA ALA A 84 0.87 -21.64 25.08
C ALA A 84 2.28 -21.81 24.47
N ALA A 85 2.62 -21.08 23.40
CA ALA A 85 3.97 -21.13 22.82
C ALA A 85 5.04 -20.74 23.86
N LYS A 86 4.82 -19.68 24.64
CA LYS A 86 5.73 -19.28 25.72
C LYS A 86 5.85 -20.35 26.81
N SER A 87 4.74 -20.93 27.30
CA SER A 87 4.74 -21.95 28.34
C SER A 87 5.40 -23.27 27.91
N LEU A 88 5.36 -23.57 26.62
CA LEU A 88 5.97 -24.77 26.02
C LEU A 88 7.41 -24.52 25.53
N ASN A 89 7.98 -23.33 25.78
CA ASN A 89 9.30 -22.91 25.27
C ASN A 89 9.44 -23.04 23.75
N ILE A 90 8.35 -22.86 23.01
CA ILE A 90 8.38 -22.80 21.55
C ILE A 90 8.80 -21.38 21.13
N THR A 91 9.74 -21.29 20.20
CA THR A 91 10.20 -20.00 19.65
C THR A 91 9.05 -19.20 19.07
N LEU A 92 8.81 -18.01 19.57
CA LEU A 92 7.74 -17.09 19.17
C LEU A 92 8.34 -15.86 18.53
N ILE A 93 8.11 -15.64 17.24
CA ILE A 93 8.69 -14.51 16.48
C ILE A 93 7.61 -13.69 15.76
N PRO A 94 7.81 -12.38 15.61
CA PRO A 94 6.94 -11.55 14.79
C PRO A 94 7.07 -11.87 13.30
N ARG A 95 6.03 -11.57 12.54
CA ARG A 95 5.98 -11.73 11.07
C ARG A 95 7.21 -11.17 10.36
N ALA A 96 7.63 -9.98 10.75
CA ALA A 96 8.74 -9.28 10.10
C ALA A 96 10.09 -9.99 10.30
N GLU A 97 10.32 -10.63 11.45
CA GLU A 97 11.53 -11.42 11.71
C GLU A 97 11.57 -12.69 10.83
N MET A 98 10.42 -13.37 10.64
CA MET A 98 10.33 -14.48 9.70
C MET A 98 10.62 -14.01 8.27
N LEU A 99 10.04 -12.89 7.85
CA LEU A 99 10.29 -12.31 6.52
C LEU A 99 11.78 -11.98 6.34
N SER A 100 12.40 -11.32 7.32
CA SER A 100 13.84 -11.01 7.31
C SER A 100 14.70 -12.27 7.17
N SER A 101 14.31 -13.35 7.86
CA SER A 101 15.01 -14.64 7.75
C SER A 101 14.92 -15.21 6.33
N LEU A 102 13.78 -15.07 5.68
CA LEU A 102 13.59 -15.49 4.29
C LEU A 102 14.39 -14.62 3.30
N MET A 103 14.50 -13.31 3.58
CA MET A 103 15.23 -12.37 2.71
C MET A 103 16.72 -12.73 2.53
N ARG A 104 17.35 -13.36 3.53
CA ARG A 104 18.78 -13.71 3.50
C ARG A 104 19.21 -14.59 2.32
N GLY A 105 18.29 -15.26 1.66
CA GLY A 105 18.58 -16.10 0.49
C GLY A 105 18.37 -15.41 -0.86
N PHE A 106 18.05 -14.11 -0.87
CA PHE A 106 17.68 -13.37 -2.06
C PHE A 106 18.42 -12.03 -2.16
N GLN A 107 18.59 -11.54 -3.39
CA GLN A 107 18.85 -10.14 -3.65
C GLN A 107 17.56 -9.36 -3.32
N SER A 108 17.50 -8.81 -2.12
CA SER A 108 16.24 -8.33 -1.56
C SER A 108 16.06 -6.82 -1.75
N ILE A 109 14.84 -6.45 -2.14
CA ILE A 109 14.42 -5.07 -2.36
C ILE A 109 13.24 -4.80 -1.42
N ALA A 110 13.36 -3.80 -0.54
CA ALA A 110 12.30 -3.38 0.35
C ALA A 110 11.83 -1.96 0.04
N VAL A 111 10.51 -1.77 -0.08
CA VAL A 111 9.91 -0.46 -0.37
C VAL A 111 9.17 0.04 0.86
N ALA A 112 9.69 1.08 1.48
CA ALA A 112 9.14 1.79 2.63
C ALA A 112 8.63 3.19 2.24
N GLY A 113 7.93 3.83 3.18
CA GLY A 113 7.43 5.19 3.08
C GLY A 113 5.96 5.27 3.44
N SER A 114 5.49 6.42 3.86
CA SER A 114 4.09 6.59 4.31
C SER A 114 3.11 6.27 3.18
N HIS A 115 3.38 6.75 1.96
CA HIS A 115 2.51 6.58 0.79
C HIS A 115 3.28 6.03 -0.42
N GLY A 116 2.57 5.36 -1.34
CA GLY A 116 3.12 4.87 -2.61
C GLY A 116 3.86 3.53 -2.55
N LYS A 117 4.02 2.90 -1.38
CA LYS A 117 4.67 1.59 -1.21
C LYS A 117 4.17 0.54 -2.20
N THR A 118 2.88 0.25 -2.14
CA THR A 118 2.22 -0.79 -2.97
C THR A 118 2.43 -0.56 -4.46
N THR A 119 2.23 0.68 -4.92
CA THR A 119 2.38 1.02 -6.33
C THR A 119 3.84 0.87 -6.78
N THR A 120 4.79 1.36 -5.99
CA THR A 120 6.23 1.26 -6.30
C THR A 120 6.69 -0.19 -6.32
N THR A 121 6.30 -0.99 -5.31
CA THR A 121 6.60 -2.43 -5.26
C THR A 121 6.02 -3.17 -6.45
N SER A 122 4.79 -2.83 -6.85
CA SER A 122 4.11 -3.43 -8.01
C SER A 122 4.80 -3.09 -9.33
N LEU A 123 5.24 -1.84 -9.49
CA LEU A 123 6.00 -1.41 -10.69
C LEU A 123 7.35 -2.12 -10.78
N ILE A 124 8.08 -2.24 -9.66
CA ILE A 124 9.34 -2.99 -9.61
C ILE A 124 9.07 -4.46 -9.99
N ALA A 125 8.08 -5.09 -9.38
CA ALA A 125 7.74 -6.49 -9.63
C ALA A 125 7.38 -6.73 -11.12
N ASP A 126 6.55 -5.87 -11.73
CA ASP A 126 6.19 -5.99 -13.16
C ASP A 126 7.40 -5.86 -14.08
N ILE A 127 8.32 -4.92 -13.79
CA ILE A 127 9.56 -4.77 -14.57
C ILE A 127 10.40 -6.05 -14.49
N PHE A 128 10.58 -6.62 -13.28
CA PHE A 128 11.41 -7.80 -13.07
C PHE A 128 10.80 -9.05 -13.71
N VAL A 129 9.48 -9.20 -13.66
CA VAL A 129 8.75 -10.26 -14.37
C VAL A 129 8.96 -10.14 -15.90
N ARG A 130 8.78 -8.94 -16.45
CA ARG A 130 9.00 -8.70 -17.91
C ARG A 130 10.46 -8.84 -18.31
N ALA A 131 11.38 -8.58 -17.40
CA ALA A 131 12.82 -8.87 -17.61
C ALA A 131 13.15 -10.36 -17.55
N LYS A 132 12.16 -11.24 -17.29
CA LYS A 132 12.32 -12.69 -17.12
C LYS A 132 13.26 -13.08 -15.97
N LEU A 133 13.30 -12.26 -14.93
CA LEU A 133 14.06 -12.53 -13.71
C LEU A 133 13.30 -13.39 -12.71
N ASP A 134 12.04 -13.71 -12.98
CA ASP A 134 11.14 -14.55 -12.18
C ASP A 134 11.21 -14.26 -10.66
N PRO A 135 10.94 -13.00 -10.24
CA PRO A 135 11.13 -12.60 -8.84
C PRO A 135 10.06 -13.22 -7.93
N THR A 136 10.43 -13.44 -6.68
CA THR A 136 9.45 -13.57 -5.59
C THR A 136 9.04 -12.17 -5.14
N PHE A 137 7.72 -11.93 -4.94
CA PHE A 137 7.28 -10.65 -4.38
C PHE A 137 6.10 -10.78 -3.43
N ILE A 138 6.08 -9.91 -2.40
CA ILE A 138 5.02 -9.83 -1.38
C ILE A 138 4.53 -8.38 -1.34
N ILE A 139 3.30 -8.17 -1.82
CA ILE A 139 2.70 -6.84 -1.99
C ILE A 139 1.41 -6.75 -1.17
N GLY A 140 1.18 -5.61 -0.51
CA GLY A 140 -0.06 -5.34 0.24
C GLY A 140 -1.31 -5.23 -0.64
N GLY A 141 -1.16 -4.84 -1.91
CA GLY A 141 -2.19 -4.75 -2.94
C GLY A 141 -2.18 -5.91 -3.93
N LYS A 142 -3.08 -5.85 -4.92
CA LYS A 142 -3.13 -6.80 -6.05
C LYS A 142 -2.80 -6.04 -7.34
N ILE A 143 -1.85 -6.55 -8.13
CA ILE A 143 -1.58 -6.04 -9.48
C ILE A 143 -2.75 -6.45 -10.37
N LEU A 144 -3.34 -5.50 -11.09
CA LEU A 144 -4.45 -5.77 -12.01
C LEU A 144 -3.96 -6.65 -13.18
N GLY A 145 -4.76 -7.65 -13.52
CA GLY A 145 -4.37 -8.66 -14.51
C GLY A 145 -3.58 -9.84 -13.95
N GLN A 146 -3.21 -9.81 -12.66
CA GLN A 146 -2.61 -10.95 -11.96
C GLN A 146 -3.56 -11.48 -10.89
N GLU A 147 -3.64 -12.81 -10.72
CA GLU A 147 -4.57 -13.39 -9.76
C GLU A 147 -4.12 -13.23 -8.31
N ASN A 148 -2.83 -13.10 -8.05
CA ASN A 148 -2.23 -13.19 -6.73
C ASN A 148 -1.61 -11.87 -6.26
N LYS A 149 -1.62 -11.66 -4.92
CA LYS A 149 -0.92 -10.56 -4.23
C LYS A 149 0.54 -10.90 -3.95
N SER A 150 0.88 -12.17 -3.91
CA SER A 150 2.23 -12.68 -3.78
C SER A 150 2.47 -13.69 -4.89
N ILE A 151 3.61 -13.62 -5.54
CA ILE A 151 4.07 -14.62 -6.51
C ILE A 151 5.40 -15.15 -5.99
N LEU A 152 5.51 -16.46 -6.04
CA LEU A 152 6.76 -17.15 -5.79
C LEU A 152 7.41 -17.42 -7.13
N GLY A 153 8.50 -16.71 -7.36
CA GLY A 153 9.39 -16.97 -8.46
C GLY A 153 10.51 -17.95 -8.07
N THR A 154 11.21 -18.41 -9.08
CA THR A 154 12.41 -19.25 -8.94
C THR A 154 13.70 -18.44 -9.04
N GLY A 155 13.58 -17.15 -9.32
CA GLY A 155 14.71 -16.23 -9.48
C GLY A 155 15.33 -15.78 -8.17
N GLU A 156 16.41 -15.00 -8.28
CA GLU A 156 17.24 -14.57 -7.16
C GLU A 156 16.68 -13.34 -6.41
N TYR A 157 15.60 -12.71 -6.89
CA TYR A 157 15.09 -11.47 -6.34
C TYR A 157 13.88 -11.70 -5.42
N LEU A 158 13.88 -11.01 -4.28
CA LEU A 158 12.72 -10.88 -3.39
C LEU A 158 12.36 -9.40 -3.23
N ILE A 159 11.15 -9.05 -3.63
CA ILE A 159 10.62 -7.68 -3.61
C ILE A 159 9.49 -7.59 -2.59
N VAL A 160 9.62 -6.73 -1.57
CA VAL A 160 8.67 -6.66 -0.46
C VAL A 160 8.27 -5.24 -0.12
N GLU A 161 7.04 -5.07 0.38
CA GLU A 161 6.66 -3.86 1.10
C GLU A 161 7.21 -3.90 2.52
N ALA A 162 7.81 -2.81 2.96
CA ALA A 162 8.31 -2.58 4.30
C ALA A 162 7.32 -1.72 5.09
N ASP A 163 6.79 -2.27 6.17
CA ASP A 163 5.73 -1.64 6.96
C ASP A 163 6.33 -0.80 8.09
N GLU A 164 6.14 0.52 8.01
CA GLU A 164 6.59 1.48 9.02
C GLU A 164 5.57 1.67 10.14
N SER A 165 4.33 1.25 9.96
CA SER A 165 3.21 1.58 10.86
C SER A 165 3.40 1.09 12.31
N ASP A 166 4.18 0.02 12.49
CA ASP A 166 4.53 -0.60 13.77
C ASP A 166 6.06 -0.78 13.91
N ALA A 167 6.85 -0.03 13.14
CA ALA A 167 8.30 -0.14 13.02
C ALA A 167 8.82 -1.56 12.70
N SER A 168 7.95 -2.47 12.24
CA SER A 168 8.33 -3.85 11.92
C SER A 168 9.35 -3.93 10.78
N PHE A 169 9.43 -2.91 9.93
CA PHE A 169 10.44 -2.82 8.86
C PHE A 169 11.88 -2.79 9.40
N LEU A 170 12.11 -2.42 10.67
CA LEU A 170 13.44 -2.47 11.30
C LEU A 170 14.03 -3.88 11.39
N HIS A 171 13.20 -4.93 11.34
CA HIS A 171 13.66 -6.30 11.26
C HIS A 171 14.23 -6.66 9.88
N LEU A 172 13.91 -5.90 8.83
CA LEU A 172 14.30 -6.23 7.46
C LEU A 172 15.74 -5.82 7.19
N ASN A 173 16.46 -6.63 6.41
CA ASN A 173 17.85 -6.40 6.00
C ASN A 173 17.94 -6.52 4.46
N PRO A 174 17.38 -5.58 3.70
CA PRO A 174 17.41 -5.61 2.25
C PRO A 174 18.78 -5.20 1.68
N GLU A 175 19.04 -5.55 0.42
CA GLU A 175 20.19 -5.00 -0.33
C GLU A 175 19.84 -3.65 -0.97
N ILE A 176 18.58 -3.46 -1.36
CA ILE A 176 18.09 -2.17 -1.87
C ILE A 176 16.87 -1.76 -1.02
N SER A 177 16.96 -0.57 -0.42
CA SER A 177 15.80 0.07 0.24
C SER A 177 15.31 1.24 -0.58
N VAL A 178 13.99 1.33 -0.76
CA VAL A 178 13.34 2.51 -1.33
C VAL A 178 12.57 3.23 -0.24
N VAL A 179 12.71 4.56 -0.15
CA VAL A 179 11.84 5.41 0.66
C VAL A 179 11.12 6.39 -0.27
N THR A 180 9.81 6.19 -0.39
CA THR A 180 8.97 6.99 -1.30
C THR A 180 8.68 8.39 -0.76
N ASN A 181 8.43 8.49 0.53
CA ASN A 181 8.22 9.73 1.30
C ASN A 181 8.14 9.40 2.80
N ILE A 182 8.23 10.42 3.64
CA ILE A 182 7.98 10.35 5.08
C ILE A 182 6.96 11.44 5.40
N ASP A 183 5.77 11.04 5.86
CA ASP A 183 4.64 11.92 6.16
C ASP A 183 4.11 11.67 7.58
N ASN A 184 3.22 12.53 8.05
CA ASN A 184 2.61 12.46 9.38
C ASN A 184 1.54 11.36 9.46
N ASP A 185 1.94 10.11 9.27
CA ASP A 185 1.03 8.95 9.41
C ASP A 185 1.55 8.02 10.52
N HIS A 186 0.63 7.26 11.14
CA HIS A 186 0.92 6.29 12.20
C HIS A 186 1.65 6.87 13.43
N LEU A 187 1.48 8.19 13.71
CA LEU A 187 2.16 8.88 14.80
C LEU A 187 1.78 8.34 16.21
N ASP A 188 0.64 7.70 16.35
CA ASP A 188 0.22 6.99 17.54
C ASP A 188 1.25 5.96 18.00
N TYR A 189 1.86 5.22 17.07
CA TYR A 189 2.95 4.29 17.37
C TYR A 189 4.25 5.00 17.77
N TYR A 190 4.51 6.16 17.20
CA TYR A 190 5.71 6.96 17.42
C TYR A 190 5.55 8.00 18.55
N GLU A 191 4.59 7.80 19.49
CA GLU A 191 4.35 8.69 20.63
C GLU A 191 4.04 10.14 20.20
N ASN A 192 3.41 10.32 19.03
CA ASN A 192 3.18 11.60 18.37
C ASN A 192 4.47 12.43 18.13
N ASN A 193 5.60 11.75 18.04
CA ASN A 193 6.92 12.37 17.85
C ASN A 193 7.45 12.13 16.43
N LEU A 194 7.52 13.20 15.66
CA LEU A 194 7.99 13.20 14.27
C LEU A 194 9.49 12.91 14.15
N GLU A 195 10.30 13.31 15.13
CA GLU A 195 11.74 13.02 15.13
C GLU A 195 11.99 11.53 15.37
N LYS A 196 11.14 10.89 16.17
CA LYS A 196 11.17 9.44 16.37
C LYS A 196 10.83 8.70 15.09
N LEU A 197 9.85 9.17 14.32
CA LEU A 197 9.53 8.63 12.99
C LEU A 197 10.74 8.77 12.05
N ASP A 198 11.31 9.98 11.91
CA ASP A 198 12.48 10.24 11.06
C ASP A 198 13.68 9.36 11.44
N SER A 199 13.98 9.23 12.75
CA SER A 199 15.07 8.39 13.25
C SER A 199 14.84 6.90 13.00
N THR A 200 13.59 6.44 13.03
CA THR A 200 13.23 5.05 12.72
C THR A 200 13.44 4.74 11.24
N PHE A 201 13.08 5.66 10.32
CA PHE A 201 13.42 5.52 8.91
C PHE A 201 14.94 5.51 8.68
N LEU A 202 15.68 6.37 9.36
CA LEU A 202 17.14 6.39 9.29
C LEU A 202 17.72 5.04 9.76
N GLN A 203 17.25 4.51 10.90
CA GLN A 203 17.68 3.21 11.41
C GLN A 203 17.40 2.07 10.42
N PHE A 204 16.21 2.06 9.79
CA PHE A 204 15.88 1.10 8.74
C PHE A 204 16.88 1.14 7.57
N LEU A 205 17.27 2.34 7.13
CA LEU A 205 18.22 2.52 6.04
C LEU A 205 19.66 2.19 6.45
N GLU A 206 20.03 2.39 7.71
CA GLU A 206 21.34 1.97 8.24
C GLU A 206 21.48 0.45 8.34
N ASN A 207 20.40 -0.33 8.32
CA ASN A 207 20.44 -1.80 8.22
C ASN A 207 20.92 -2.30 6.85
N LEU A 208 21.05 -1.43 5.85
CA LEU A 208 21.62 -1.81 4.56
C LEU A 208 23.06 -2.34 4.71
N PRO A 209 23.44 -3.41 4.00
CA PRO A 209 24.83 -3.83 3.94
C PRO A 209 25.71 -2.73 3.29
N PHE A 210 27.00 -2.78 3.51
CA PHE A 210 27.94 -1.77 2.98
C PHE A 210 27.91 -1.65 1.45
N PHE A 211 27.52 -2.71 0.74
CA PHE A 211 27.37 -2.77 -0.72
C PHE A 211 25.93 -2.47 -1.18
N GLY A 212 24.99 -2.34 -0.24
CA GLY A 212 23.60 -2.04 -0.52
C GLY A 212 23.37 -0.61 -1.00
N SER A 213 22.11 -0.23 -1.24
CA SER A 213 21.80 1.12 -1.70
C SER A 213 20.41 1.58 -1.26
N ALA A 214 20.34 2.79 -0.73
CA ALA A 214 19.09 3.50 -0.47
C ALA A 214 18.67 4.34 -1.69
N VAL A 215 17.41 4.24 -2.12
CA VAL A 215 16.79 5.06 -3.16
C VAL A 215 15.72 5.92 -2.50
N ILE A 216 15.94 7.23 -2.36
CA ILE A 216 15.14 8.09 -1.50
C ILE A 216 14.57 9.26 -2.30
N CYS A 217 13.25 9.47 -2.21
CA CYS A 217 12.59 10.67 -2.71
C CYS A 217 12.92 11.86 -1.80
N ILE A 218 13.48 12.93 -2.37
CA ILE A 218 13.85 14.13 -1.61
C ILE A 218 12.89 15.30 -1.79
N ASP A 219 11.68 15.04 -2.32
CA ASP A 219 10.67 16.10 -2.51
C ASP A 219 9.96 16.49 -1.20
N SER A 220 10.09 15.71 -0.13
CA SER A 220 9.66 16.09 1.22
C SER A 220 10.86 16.45 2.10
N ASP A 221 10.70 17.47 2.95
CA ASP A 221 11.76 17.94 3.83
C ASP A 221 12.26 16.85 4.78
N ARG A 222 11.36 15.98 5.26
CA ARG A 222 11.70 14.86 6.15
C ARG A 222 12.56 13.81 5.47
N SER A 223 12.14 13.31 4.31
CA SER A 223 12.92 12.32 3.58
C SER A 223 14.24 12.90 3.08
N LYS A 224 14.29 14.20 2.77
CA LYS A 224 15.53 14.92 2.45
C LYS A 224 16.47 14.98 3.65
N LYS A 225 15.98 15.31 4.85
CA LYS A 225 16.78 15.30 6.09
C LYS A 225 17.36 13.90 6.37
N VAL A 226 16.54 12.85 6.23
CA VAL A 226 17.01 11.46 6.38
C VAL A 226 18.05 11.11 5.32
N PHE A 227 17.83 11.52 4.06
CA PHE A 227 18.82 11.34 3.00
C PHE A 227 20.17 12.01 3.36
N GLU A 228 20.16 13.25 3.81
CA GLU A 228 21.37 14.00 4.16
C GLU A 228 22.15 13.33 5.30
N THR A 229 21.44 12.79 6.30
CA THR A 229 22.03 12.18 7.50
C THR A 229 22.56 10.76 7.27
N LEU A 230 21.96 10.01 6.33
CA LEU A 230 22.29 8.59 6.08
C LEU A 230 23.75 8.39 5.70
N SER A 231 24.43 7.41 6.34
CA SER A 231 25.83 7.07 6.06
C SER A 231 26.01 6.00 4.96
N ARG A 232 24.96 5.27 4.60
CA ARG A 232 25.00 4.21 3.60
C ARG A 232 25.01 4.75 2.16
N PRO A 233 25.42 3.94 1.15
CA PRO A 233 25.30 4.34 -0.25
C PRO A 233 23.87 4.71 -0.60
N LYS A 234 23.67 5.89 -1.18
CA LYS A 234 22.37 6.49 -1.40
C LYS A 234 22.23 7.14 -2.76
N ILE A 235 21.01 7.15 -3.27
CA ILE A 235 20.60 7.79 -4.54
C ILE A 235 19.34 8.58 -4.26
N SER A 236 19.37 9.86 -4.57
CA SER A 236 18.20 10.74 -4.46
C SER A 236 17.40 10.79 -5.75
N TYR A 237 16.08 10.94 -5.63
CA TYR A 237 15.22 11.22 -6.77
C TYR A 237 14.06 12.16 -6.38
N GLY A 238 13.46 12.81 -7.37
CA GLY A 238 12.35 13.73 -7.16
C GLY A 238 12.13 14.69 -8.31
N PHE A 239 11.33 15.72 -8.05
CA PHE A 239 11.19 16.90 -8.93
C PHE A 239 12.23 17.98 -8.60
N ASP A 240 12.89 17.88 -7.44
CA ASP A 240 14.02 18.76 -7.10
C ASP A 240 15.17 18.53 -8.08
N LYS A 241 15.60 19.57 -8.77
CA LYS A 241 16.73 19.53 -9.72
C LYS A 241 18.06 19.15 -9.08
N LYS A 242 18.15 19.17 -7.74
CA LYS A 242 19.34 18.72 -6.98
C LYS A 242 19.40 17.22 -6.81
N ALA A 243 18.31 16.50 -7.08
CA ALA A 243 18.27 15.04 -6.98
C ALA A 243 19.21 14.37 -8.01
N ASP A 244 19.80 13.24 -7.68
CA ASP A 244 20.64 12.45 -8.62
C ASP A 244 19.86 12.04 -9.86
N TYR A 245 18.54 11.76 -9.68
CA TYR A 245 17.60 11.53 -10.75
C TYR A 245 16.42 12.50 -10.59
N PHE A 246 16.31 13.50 -11.44
CA PHE A 246 15.20 14.42 -11.35
C PHE A 246 14.20 14.27 -12.51
N ILE A 247 12.94 14.52 -12.18
CA ILE A 247 11.80 14.40 -13.10
C ILE A 247 11.51 15.78 -13.69
N LYS A 248 11.37 15.85 -15.01
CA LYS A 248 10.90 17.07 -15.71
C LYS A 248 9.90 16.78 -16.81
N ASP A 249 9.30 17.82 -17.36
CA ASP A 249 8.39 17.78 -18.50
C ASP A 249 7.19 16.83 -18.27
N LEU A 250 6.66 16.77 -17.03
CA LEU A 250 5.49 15.98 -16.70
C LEU A 250 4.26 16.51 -17.44
N LYS A 251 3.68 15.66 -18.29
CA LYS A 251 2.44 15.91 -19.04
C LYS A 251 1.45 14.79 -18.76
N GLN A 252 0.32 15.14 -18.17
CA GLN A 252 -0.76 14.18 -17.88
C GLN A 252 -1.78 14.16 -19.01
N GLN A 253 -2.30 12.96 -19.31
CA GLN A 253 -3.38 12.71 -20.24
C GLN A 253 -4.41 11.78 -19.58
N ALA A 254 -5.56 11.60 -20.18
CA ALA A 254 -6.68 10.86 -19.58
C ALA A 254 -6.29 9.42 -19.12
N THR A 255 -5.45 8.72 -19.90
CA THR A 255 -5.13 7.31 -19.66
C THR A 255 -3.64 7.02 -19.40
N PHE A 256 -2.79 8.04 -19.51
CA PHE A 256 -1.34 7.91 -19.30
C PHE A 256 -0.71 9.25 -18.98
N GLN A 257 0.54 9.23 -18.55
CA GLN A 257 1.36 10.42 -18.40
C GLN A 257 2.73 10.21 -19.05
N LYS A 258 3.33 11.32 -19.51
CA LYS A 258 4.69 11.36 -20.07
C LYS A 258 5.56 12.27 -19.25
N PHE A 259 6.79 11.86 -19.00
CA PHE A 259 7.78 12.65 -18.30
C PHE A 259 9.20 12.21 -18.69
N LYS A 260 10.17 13.00 -18.30
CA LYS A 260 11.58 12.64 -18.47
C LYS A 260 12.24 12.47 -17.13
N ILE A 261 13.13 11.49 -17.04
CA ILE A 261 14.07 11.34 -15.94
C ILE A 261 15.45 11.75 -16.45
N ILE A 262 16.12 12.63 -15.69
CA ILE A 262 17.49 13.07 -15.97
C ILE A 262 18.40 12.55 -14.88
N ARG A 263 19.45 11.87 -15.26
CA ARG A 263 20.54 11.49 -14.36
C ARG A 263 21.56 12.63 -14.30
N ASN A 264 21.62 13.35 -13.18
CA ASN A 264 22.45 14.53 -13.03
C ASN A 264 23.95 14.28 -13.29
N SER A 265 24.48 13.13 -12.84
CA SER A 265 25.90 12.82 -13.01
C SER A 265 26.36 12.67 -14.46
N THR A 266 25.43 12.42 -15.40
CA THR A 266 25.77 12.18 -16.82
C THR A 266 25.00 13.10 -17.78
N GLY A 267 24.01 13.85 -17.30
CA GLY A 267 23.08 14.62 -18.14
C GLY A 267 22.17 13.77 -19.01
N LYS A 268 22.17 12.45 -18.87
CA LYS A 268 21.37 11.55 -19.70
C LYS A 268 19.89 11.69 -19.43
N GLU A 269 19.13 12.06 -20.48
CA GLU A 269 17.68 12.15 -20.45
C GLU A 269 17.01 10.87 -20.95
N ILE A 270 15.98 10.40 -20.24
CA ILE A 270 15.21 9.23 -20.59
C ILE A 270 13.73 9.61 -20.55
N SER A 271 13.06 9.58 -21.71
CA SER A 271 11.62 9.80 -21.83
C SER A 271 10.87 8.53 -21.47
N LEU A 272 9.86 8.67 -20.60
CA LEU A 272 9.02 7.59 -20.10
C LEU A 272 7.54 7.91 -20.36
N GLU A 273 6.76 6.86 -20.55
CA GLU A 273 5.30 6.88 -20.65
C GLU A 273 4.76 5.88 -19.63
N LEU A 274 3.82 6.29 -18.80
CA LEU A 274 3.27 5.48 -17.71
C LEU A 274 1.74 5.52 -17.78
N THR A 275 1.10 4.36 -17.69
CA THR A 275 -0.38 4.21 -17.69
C THR A 275 -1.06 4.70 -16.41
N LEU A 276 -0.32 4.99 -15.34
CA LEU A 276 -0.86 5.57 -14.10
C LEU A 276 -0.77 7.09 -14.16
N SER A 277 -1.86 7.78 -13.82
CA SER A 277 -1.92 9.24 -13.73
C SER A 277 -1.47 9.74 -12.34
N GLY A 278 -1.14 11.01 -12.24
CA GLY A 278 -0.78 11.70 -11.01
C GLY A 278 0.72 11.89 -10.80
N LYS A 279 1.08 13.05 -10.27
CA LYS A 279 2.47 13.41 -9.95
C LYS A 279 3.15 12.38 -9.05
N HIS A 280 2.43 11.87 -8.05
CA HIS A 280 2.92 10.83 -7.14
C HIS A 280 3.28 9.52 -7.87
N ASN A 281 2.56 9.16 -8.93
CA ASN A 281 2.88 7.97 -9.71
C ASN A 281 4.11 8.15 -10.61
N ALA A 282 4.42 9.37 -11.05
CA ALA A 282 5.70 9.66 -11.69
C ALA A 282 6.88 9.47 -10.72
N LEU A 283 6.73 9.83 -9.44
CA LEU A 283 7.71 9.57 -8.39
C LEU A 283 7.85 8.06 -8.14
N ASN A 284 6.75 7.33 -8.00
CA ASN A 284 6.76 5.87 -7.82
C ASN A 284 7.48 5.17 -8.99
N ALA A 285 7.22 5.61 -10.22
CA ALA A 285 7.87 5.08 -11.42
C ALA A 285 9.37 5.44 -11.49
N ALA A 286 9.76 6.64 -11.03
CA ALA A 286 11.18 7.01 -10.97
C ALA A 286 11.95 6.12 -10.00
N ALA A 287 11.40 5.83 -8.81
CA ALA A 287 11.97 4.87 -7.88
C ALA A 287 12.13 3.48 -8.51
N ALA A 288 11.06 2.96 -9.13
CA ALA A 288 11.09 1.66 -9.82
C ALA A 288 12.11 1.63 -10.97
N PHE A 289 12.22 2.72 -11.74
CA PHE A 289 13.22 2.88 -12.79
C PHE A 289 14.65 2.77 -12.24
N ILE A 290 14.96 3.48 -11.14
CA ILE A 290 16.30 3.49 -10.54
C ILE A 290 16.65 2.10 -10.01
N VAL A 291 15.73 1.44 -9.30
CA VAL A 291 15.91 0.06 -8.80
C VAL A 291 16.19 -0.90 -9.95
N ALA A 292 15.40 -0.84 -11.03
CA ALA A 292 15.57 -1.69 -12.20
C ALA A 292 16.90 -1.43 -12.92
N GLN A 293 17.35 -0.17 -13.02
CA GLN A 293 18.67 0.17 -13.59
C GLN A 293 19.81 -0.39 -12.73
N LYS A 294 19.68 -0.38 -11.39
CA LYS A 294 20.66 -1.00 -10.49
C LYS A 294 20.72 -2.51 -10.65
N ALA A 295 19.61 -3.16 -10.92
CA ALA A 295 19.54 -4.59 -11.25
C ALA A 295 20.01 -4.92 -12.68
N GLY A 296 20.52 -3.93 -13.44
CA GLY A 296 21.04 -4.14 -14.80
C GLY A 296 19.94 -4.33 -15.87
N ILE A 297 18.68 -4.08 -15.57
CA ILE A 297 17.58 -4.29 -16.52
C ILE A 297 17.64 -3.23 -17.63
N ASN A 298 17.50 -3.72 -18.88
CA ASN A 298 17.55 -2.86 -20.06
C ASN A 298 16.44 -1.80 -20.03
N THR A 299 16.77 -0.54 -20.33
CA THR A 299 15.84 0.58 -20.36
C THR A 299 14.61 0.33 -21.26
N LYS A 300 14.76 -0.45 -22.34
CA LYS A 300 13.63 -0.80 -23.22
C LYS A 300 12.58 -1.63 -22.46
N VAL A 301 13.01 -2.63 -21.68
CA VAL A 301 12.11 -3.47 -20.87
C VAL A 301 11.38 -2.61 -19.83
N ILE A 302 12.09 -1.67 -19.17
CA ILE A 302 11.48 -0.76 -18.21
C ILE A 302 10.40 0.12 -18.87
N LYS A 303 10.69 0.68 -20.04
CA LYS A 303 9.72 1.49 -20.80
C LYS A 303 8.50 0.67 -21.23
N ASP A 304 8.71 -0.54 -21.70
CA ASP A 304 7.63 -1.44 -22.11
C ASP A 304 6.76 -1.85 -20.91
N SER A 305 7.36 -2.06 -19.73
CA SER A 305 6.63 -2.32 -18.50
C SER A 305 5.71 -1.13 -18.14
N PHE A 306 6.25 0.07 -18.05
CA PHE A 306 5.46 1.26 -17.67
C PHE A 306 4.31 1.56 -18.64
N LYS A 307 4.56 1.40 -19.94
CA LYS A 307 3.55 1.61 -20.99
C LYS A 307 2.42 0.58 -20.96
N ASN A 308 2.68 -0.63 -20.47
CA ASN A 308 1.73 -1.73 -20.43
C ASN A 308 1.37 -2.16 -19.00
N PHE A 309 1.66 -1.34 -18.00
CA PHE A 309 1.34 -1.64 -16.62
C PHE A 309 -0.18 -1.57 -16.40
N GLY A 310 -0.77 -2.68 -15.94
CA GLY A 310 -2.22 -2.79 -15.77
C GLY A 310 -2.80 -1.98 -14.60
N GLY A 311 -1.92 -1.45 -13.71
CA GLY A 311 -2.34 -0.77 -12.49
C GLY A 311 -2.37 -1.68 -11.26
N VAL A 312 -2.75 -1.11 -10.14
CA VAL A 312 -2.90 -1.79 -8.85
C VAL A 312 -4.35 -1.67 -8.39
N SER A 313 -4.90 -2.76 -7.89
CA SER A 313 -6.27 -2.76 -7.39
C SER A 313 -6.44 -1.71 -6.29
N ARG A 314 -7.52 -0.95 -6.39
CA ARG A 314 -7.84 0.15 -5.48
C ARG A 314 -6.78 1.29 -5.45
N ARG A 315 -6.09 1.55 -6.57
CA ARG A 315 -5.20 2.71 -6.75
C ARG A 315 -5.59 3.42 -8.03
N LEU A 316 -6.54 4.37 -7.93
CA LEU A 316 -7.23 4.99 -9.05
C LEU A 316 -7.76 3.93 -10.03
N GLU A 317 -8.28 2.81 -9.50
CA GLU A 317 -8.75 1.68 -10.30
C GLU A 317 -10.04 2.05 -11.04
N PHE A 318 -10.01 2.03 -12.36
CA PHE A 318 -11.24 2.09 -13.16
C PHE A 318 -12.10 0.85 -12.91
N LYS A 319 -13.33 1.04 -12.45
CA LYS A 319 -14.27 -0.06 -12.15
C LYS A 319 -15.28 -0.30 -13.25
N ALA A 320 -15.89 0.76 -13.75
CA ALA A 320 -16.90 0.69 -14.80
C ALA A 320 -17.31 2.09 -15.28
N ASP A 321 -17.87 2.16 -16.49
CA ASP A 321 -18.78 3.22 -16.86
C ASP A 321 -20.19 2.82 -16.42
N LEU A 322 -20.91 3.78 -15.86
CA LEU A 322 -22.22 3.59 -15.22
C LEU A 322 -23.30 4.35 -15.95
N LYS A 323 -24.55 3.87 -15.84
CA LYS A 323 -25.76 4.60 -16.22
C LYS A 323 -26.67 4.74 -15.00
N ILE A 324 -26.78 5.96 -14.48
CA ILE A 324 -27.60 6.31 -13.31
C ILE A 324 -28.78 7.15 -13.83
N ASP A 325 -30.00 6.60 -13.81
CA ASP A 325 -31.20 7.25 -14.42
C ASP A 325 -30.95 7.76 -15.85
N GLY A 326 -30.29 6.95 -16.69
CA GLY A 326 -29.95 7.30 -18.06
C GLY A 326 -28.75 8.26 -18.23
N LYS A 327 -28.20 8.80 -17.14
CA LYS A 327 -27.04 9.70 -17.15
C LYS A 327 -25.74 8.91 -17.04
N SER A 328 -24.74 9.26 -17.82
CA SER A 328 -23.45 8.55 -17.81
C SER A 328 -22.55 9.06 -16.68
N ALA A 329 -21.85 8.16 -16.00
CA ALA A 329 -20.80 8.45 -15.02
C ALA A 329 -19.69 7.40 -15.11
N THR A 330 -18.49 7.74 -14.63
CA THR A 330 -17.35 6.81 -14.55
C THR A 330 -17.06 6.48 -13.09
N LEU A 331 -17.01 5.19 -12.73
CA LEU A 331 -16.68 4.74 -11.36
C LEU A 331 -15.20 4.39 -11.24
N ILE A 332 -14.56 4.98 -10.23
CA ILE A 332 -13.16 4.76 -9.85
C ILE A 332 -13.11 4.35 -8.38
N ASP A 333 -12.22 3.41 -8.02
CA ASP A 333 -11.97 3.00 -6.63
C ASP A 333 -10.54 3.33 -6.21
N ASP A 334 -10.38 3.95 -5.04
CA ASP A 334 -9.07 4.30 -4.48
C ASP A 334 -8.98 3.92 -2.99
N TYR A 335 -7.83 3.37 -2.60
CA TYR A 335 -7.57 2.92 -1.23
C TYR A 335 -7.17 4.06 -0.30
N GLY A 336 -6.80 5.21 -0.84
CA GLY A 336 -6.28 6.36 -0.09
C GLY A 336 -7.20 6.73 1.07
N HIS A 337 -6.61 6.94 2.23
CA HIS A 337 -7.31 7.20 3.49
C HIS A 337 -6.61 8.24 4.37
N HIS A 338 -5.53 8.83 3.87
CA HIS A 338 -4.84 9.97 4.45
C HIS A 338 -5.12 11.24 3.61
N PRO A 339 -5.15 12.46 4.20
CA PRO A 339 -5.37 13.71 3.43
C PRO A 339 -4.43 13.86 2.24
N THR A 340 -3.14 13.52 2.40
CA THR A 340 -2.14 13.56 1.31
C THR A 340 -2.55 12.67 0.14
N GLU A 341 -3.04 11.44 0.41
CA GLU A 341 -3.51 10.52 -0.63
C GLU A 341 -4.80 11.04 -1.28
N LEU A 342 -5.75 11.53 -0.48
CA LEU A 342 -7.00 12.12 -0.95
C LEU A 342 -6.74 13.28 -1.90
N LYS A 343 -5.86 14.20 -1.50
CA LYS A 343 -5.41 15.33 -2.33
C LYS A 343 -4.78 14.87 -3.63
N ALA A 344 -3.87 13.90 -3.57
CA ALA A 344 -3.20 13.36 -4.76
C ALA A 344 -4.19 12.71 -5.74
N THR A 345 -5.20 12.00 -5.24
CA THR A 345 -6.29 11.43 -6.04
C THR A 345 -7.11 12.52 -6.72
N ILE A 346 -7.56 13.54 -5.98
CA ILE A 346 -8.34 14.66 -6.52
C ILE A 346 -7.54 15.43 -7.59
N GLU A 347 -6.28 15.75 -7.32
CA GLU A 347 -5.40 16.43 -8.27
C GLU A 347 -5.18 15.60 -9.55
N ALA A 348 -4.96 14.31 -9.43
CA ALA A 348 -4.81 13.41 -10.57
C ALA A 348 -6.07 13.40 -11.44
N LEU A 349 -7.25 13.29 -10.84
CA LEU A 349 -8.53 13.26 -11.54
C LEU A 349 -8.85 14.60 -12.23
N LYS A 350 -8.65 15.72 -11.54
CA LYS A 350 -8.82 17.07 -12.13
C LYS A 350 -7.89 17.32 -13.30
N SER A 351 -6.62 16.93 -13.17
CA SER A 351 -5.63 17.14 -14.23
C SER A 351 -5.88 16.30 -15.48
N THR A 352 -6.42 15.10 -15.31
CA THR A 352 -6.73 14.18 -16.43
C THR A 352 -8.13 14.38 -17.01
N ASN A 353 -9.04 14.99 -16.25
CA ASN A 353 -10.44 15.19 -16.64
C ASN A 353 -10.93 16.61 -16.26
N PRO A 354 -10.35 17.67 -16.85
CA PRO A 354 -10.59 19.05 -16.40
C PRO A 354 -12.06 19.51 -16.55
N ASN A 355 -12.83 18.86 -17.42
CA ASN A 355 -14.22 19.20 -17.71
C ASN A 355 -15.25 18.28 -17.00
N LYS A 356 -14.78 17.35 -16.15
CA LYS A 356 -15.67 16.45 -15.41
C LYS A 356 -15.79 16.86 -13.96
N LYS A 357 -17.00 16.81 -13.43
CA LYS A 357 -17.27 16.96 -12.00
C LYS A 357 -16.89 15.70 -11.23
N ILE A 358 -16.46 15.88 -10.00
CA ILE A 358 -16.07 14.78 -9.11
C ILE A 358 -17.11 14.62 -7.99
N CYS A 359 -17.74 13.44 -7.91
CA CYS A 359 -18.53 13.00 -6.79
C CYS A 359 -17.71 12.01 -5.97
N MET A 360 -17.27 12.43 -4.78
CA MET A 360 -16.43 11.62 -3.89
C MET A 360 -17.28 10.92 -2.83
N ILE A 361 -17.28 9.60 -2.82
CA ILE A 361 -17.83 8.78 -1.73
C ILE A 361 -16.64 8.43 -0.84
N PHE A 362 -16.56 9.05 0.33
CA PHE A 362 -15.43 8.93 1.23
C PHE A 362 -15.79 8.21 2.53
N GLN A 363 -15.01 7.19 2.88
CA GLN A 363 -15.09 6.52 4.17
C GLN A 363 -13.88 6.90 5.03
N PRO A 364 -14.05 7.78 6.04
CA PRO A 364 -12.98 8.06 6.98
C PRO A 364 -12.54 6.77 7.69
N HIS A 365 -11.25 6.65 8.01
CA HIS A 365 -10.66 5.43 8.55
C HIS A 365 -9.91 5.74 9.84
N ARG A 366 -10.31 5.10 10.95
CA ARG A 366 -9.91 5.32 12.34
C ARG A 366 -10.42 6.65 12.91
N TYR A 367 -10.90 6.60 14.15
CA TYR A 367 -11.34 7.79 14.87
C TYR A 367 -10.17 8.72 15.21
N SER A 368 -9.04 8.15 15.64
CA SER A 368 -7.81 8.87 15.95
C SER A 368 -7.34 9.74 14.76
N ARG A 369 -7.20 9.15 13.58
CA ARG A 369 -6.79 9.86 12.35
C ARG A 369 -7.83 10.90 11.94
N SER A 370 -9.11 10.55 12.00
CA SER A 370 -10.21 11.44 11.63
C SER A 370 -10.24 12.70 12.50
N THR A 371 -9.90 12.58 13.78
CA THR A 371 -9.80 13.72 14.69
C THR A 371 -8.53 14.53 14.47
N LEU A 372 -7.38 13.86 14.40
CA LEU A 372 -6.09 14.52 14.27
C LEU A 372 -5.96 15.35 12.98
N LEU A 373 -6.46 14.81 11.88
CA LEU A 373 -6.31 15.40 10.54
C LEU A 373 -7.64 15.94 9.98
N PHE A 374 -8.58 16.31 10.88
CA PHE A 374 -9.92 16.74 10.49
C PHE A 374 -9.91 17.90 9.50
N ASN A 375 -9.15 18.96 9.82
CA ASN A 375 -9.09 20.17 8.99
C ASN A 375 -8.48 19.88 7.62
N GLU A 376 -7.44 19.06 7.58
CA GLU A 376 -6.78 18.64 6.33
C GLU A 376 -7.73 17.84 5.44
N PHE A 377 -8.56 16.96 6.02
CA PHE A 377 -9.60 16.27 5.27
C PHE A 377 -10.63 17.23 4.69
N ILE A 378 -11.11 18.19 5.49
CA ILE A 378 -12.07 19.21 5.02
C ILE A 378 -11.46 20.06 3.91
N ASP A 379 -10.19 20.41 4.03
CA ASP A 379 -9.48 21.20 3.00
C ASP A 379 -9.32 20.41 1.69
N CYS A 380 -9.13 19.10 1.73
CA CYS A 380 -9.12 18.25 0.54
C CYS A 380 -10.52 18.10 -0.07
N LEU A 381 -11.52 17.76 0.77
CA LEU A 381 -12.89 17.47 0.32
C LEU A 381 -13.60 18.71 -0.25
N ARG A 382 -13.25 19.93 0.17
CA ARG A 382 -13.80 21.15 -0.46
C ARG A 382 -13.45 21.30 -1.94
N ASP A 383 -12.46 20.54 -2.41
CA ASP A 383 -11.97 20.60 -3.79
C ASP A 383 -12.75 19.67 -4.75
N VAL A 384 -13.72 18.90 -4.28
CA VAL A 384 -14.63 18.13 -5.11
C VAL A 384 -16.00 18.81 -5.24
N ASP A 385 -16.79 18.42 -6.23
CA ASP A 385 -18.09 19.03 -6.51
C ASP A 385 -19.16 18.52 -5.55
N THR A 386 -19.16 17.23 -5.25
CA THR A 386 -20.10 16.56 -4.33
C THR A 386 -19.33 15.59 -3.44
N SER A 387 -19.58 15.63 -2.13
CA SER A 387 -19.03 14.70 -1.14
C SER A 387 -20.12 13.87 -0.50
N ILE A 388 -20.00 12.55 -0.51
CA ILE A 388 -20.85 11.61 0.23
C ILE A 388 -19.97 10.96 1.30
N ILE A 389 -20.21 11.28 2.57
CA ILE A 389 -19.42 10.82 3.70
C ILE A 389 -20.10 9.60 4.32
N LEU A 390 -19.38 8.51 4.46
CA LEU A 390 -19.86 7.28 5.10
C LEU A 390 -19.48 7.26 6.58
N ASP A 391 -20.06 6.32 7.34
CA ASP A 391 -19.64 6.08 8.73
C ASP A 391 -18.13 5.84 8.82
N ILE A 392 -17.50 6.41 9.86
CA ILE A 392 -16.07 6.21 10.12
C ILE A 392 -15.81 4.72 10.36
N TYR A 393 -14.92 4.15 9.59
CA TYR A 393 -14.46 2.78 9.80
C TYR A 393 -13.49 2.73 10.99
N SER A 394 -13.92 2.09 12.08
CA SER A 394 -13.19 2.12 13.36
C SER A 394 -11.83 1.43 13.34
N ALA A 395 -11.64 0.41 12.50
CA ALA A 395 -10.45 -0.44 12.51
C ALA A 395 -10.11 -1.01 13.91
N GLY A 396 -11.15 -1.23 14.74
CA GLY A 396 -11.00 -1.74 16.11
C GLY A 396 -10.81 -0.67 17.19
N GLU A 397 -10.74 0.61 16.83
CA GLU A 397 -10.63 1.71 17.79
C GLU A 397 -11.98 2.00 18.47
N GLN A 398 -11.91 2.49 19.72
CA GLN A 398 -13.04 3.09 20.41
C GLN A 398 -13.11 4.59 20.09
N ASN A 399 -14.32 5.12 19.92
CA ASN A 399 -14.52 6.54 19.63
C ASN A 399 -14.47 7.39 20.92
N LEU A 400 -13.26 7.59 21.44
CA LEU A 400 -13.04 8.39 22.66
C LEU A 400 -13.24 9.89 22.43
N GLN A 401 -12.95 10.37 21.22
CA GLN A 401 -13.04 11.78 20.84
C GLN A 401 -14.47 12.19 20.42
N LYS A 402 -15.39 11.24 20.35
CA LYS A 402 -16.78 11.44 19.93
C LYS A 402 -16.96 12.09 18.55
N ILE A 403 -15.97 11.93 17.65
CA ILE A 403 -16.05 12.39 16.28
C ILE A 403 -17.03 11.53 15.49
N SER A 404 -17.77 12.16 14.58
CA SER A 404 -18.74 11.51 13.71
C SER A 404 -18.59 11.96 12.27
N SER A 405 -19.18 11.22 11.34
CA SER A 405 -19.22 11.62 9.92
C SER A 405 -20.09 12.86 9.69
N TYR A 406 -21.02 13.16 10.59
CA TYR A 406 -21.80 14.40 10.54
C TYR A 406 -20.94 15.64 10.74
N ASP A 407 -19.83 15.55 11.52
CA ASP A 407 -18.93 16.69 11.72
C ASP A 407 -18.27 17.08 10.38
N PHE A 408 -17.88 16.09 9.56
CA PHE A 408 -17.36 16.33 8.22
C PHE A 408 -18.39 16.98 7.30
N VAL A 409 -19.63 16.47 7.31
CA VAL A 409 -20.71 17.00 6.47
C VAL A 409 -21.03 18.44 6.86
N ASN A 410 -21.20 18.72 8.15
CA ASN A 410 -21.48 20.06 8.65
C ASN A 410 -20.38 21.06 8.29
N ALA A 411 -19.12 20.70 8.52
CA ALA A 411 -17.98 21.54 8.17
C ALA A 411 -17.89 21.83 6.66
N LEU A 412 -18.27 20.89 5.81
CA LEU A 412 -18.30 21.10 4.35
C LEU A 412 -19.48 21.99 3.93
N ILE A 413 -20.65 21.82 4.55
CA ILE A 413 -21.84 22.68 4.30
C ILE A 413 -21.57 24.13 4.73
N GLU A 414 -20.93 24.35 5.88
CA GLU A 414 -20.50 25.68 6.33
C GLU A 414 -19.57 26.36 5.31
N LYS A 415 -18.75 25.56 4.62
CA LYS A 415 -17.89 26.03 3.50
C LYS A 415 -18.67 26.13 2.16
N LYS A 416 -20.01 26.05 2.16
CA LYS A 416 -20.90 26.09 0.99
C LYS A 416 -20.60 25.01 -0.05
N LYS A 417 -20.23 23.80 0.42
CA LYS A 417 -20.01 22.62 -0.41
C LYS A 417 -21.21 21.68 -0.38
N ASN A 418 -21.40 20.96 -1.47
CA ASN A 418 -22.45 19.96 -1.59
C ASN A 418 -21.98 18.68 -0.89
N ALA A 419 -22.49 18.42 0.31
CA ALA A 419 -22.08 17.32 1.15
C ALA A 419 -23.27 16.59 1.78
N PHE A 420 -23.20 15.26 1.79
CA PHE A 420 -24.23 14.37 2.30
C PHE A 420 -23.62 13.32 3.23
N PHE A 421 -24.37 12.90 4.24
CA PHE A 421 -24.11 11.68 4.97
C PHE A 421 -24.90 10.53 4.36
N ALA A 422 -24.29 9.34 4.26
CA ALA A 422 -24.98 8.13 3.87
C ALA A 422 -24.54 6.95 4.74
N LYS A 423 -25.51 6.30 5.37
CA LYS A 423 -25.27 5.16 6.26
C LYS A 423 -25.16 3.82 5.52
N ASN A 424 -25.77 3.70 4.36
CA ASN A 424 -25.88 2.44 3.63
C ASN A 424 -25.99 2.67 2.11
N LEU A 425 -25.86 1.57 1.37
CA LEU A 425 -25.91 1.59 -0.10
C LEU A 425 -27.18 2.22 -0.66
N LYS A 426 -28.36 1.99 -0.02
CA LYS A 426 -29.64 2.54 -0.49
C LYS A 426 -29.66 4.07 -0.44
N GLU A 427 -29.09 4.66 0.60
CA GLU A 427 -28.96 6.11 0.72
C GLU A 427 -27.96 6.68 -0.28
N ILE A 428 -26.83 5.98 -0.49
CA ILE A 428 -25.84 6.37 -1.52
C ILE A 428 -26.52 6.39 -2.89
N CYS A 429 -27.26 5.35 -3.27
CA CYS A 429 -27.94 5.28 -4.56
C CYS A 429 -28.91 6.44 -4.74
N LYS A 430 -29.74 6.77 -3.74
CA LYS A 430 -30.65 7.92 -3.80
C LYS A 430 -29.93 9.25 -4.03
N ILE A 431 -28.80 9.45 -3.34
CA ILE A 431 -27.99 10.68 -3.52
C ILE A 431 -27.40 10.71 -4.92
N LEU A 432 -26.84 9.59 -5.40
CA LEU A 432 -26.29 9.52 -6.76
C LEU A 432 -27.37 9.80 -7.82
N GLU A 433 -28.56 9.25 -7.70
CA GLU A 433 -29.71 9.49 -8.61
C GLU A 433 -30.09 10.97 -8.65
N SER A 434 -30.06 11.67 -7.50
CA SER A 434 -30.38 13.11 -7.43
C SER A 434 -29.26 14.02 -7.92
N GLU A 435 -28.01 13.69 -7.60
CA GLU A 435 -26.85 14.58 -7.78
C GLU A 435 -26.13 14.40 -9.12
N ILE A 436 -26.13 13.19 -9.71
CA ILE A 436 -25.46 12.95 -10.99
C ILE A 436 -26.26 13.59 -12.12
N LYS A 437 -25.59 14.43 -12.93
CA LYS A 437 -26.21 15.16 -14.05
C LYS A 437 -25.76 14.63 -15.42
N GLY A 438 -24.71 13.83 -15.45
CA GLY A 438 -24.08 13.22 -16.63
C GLY A 438 -22.65 13.67 -16.81
N ASN A 439 -21.78 12.70 -17.15
CA ASN A 439 -20.35 12.90 -17.35
C ASN A 439 -19.51 13.15 -16.08
N GLU A 440 -20.01 12.77 -14.87
CA GLU A 440 -19.25 12.86 -13.63
C GLU A 440 -18.30 11.67 -13.45
N ILE A 441 -17.28 11.89 -12.62
CA ILE A 441 -16.44 10.83 -12.05
C ILE A 441 -16.92 10.57 -10.62
N ILE A 442 -17.37 9.36 -10.36
CA ILE A 442 -17.69 8.87 -9.03
C ILE A 442 -16.46 8.16 -8.48
N VAL A 443 -15.97 8.61 -7.33
CA VAL A 443 -14.80 8.01 -6.68
C VAL A 443 -15.23 7.41 -5.36
N THR A 444 -14.99 6.10 -5.16
CA THR A 444 -15.06 5.48 -3.84
C THR A 444 -13.67 5.52 -3.23
N GLN A 445 -13.51 6.16 -2.06
CA GLN A 445 -12.19 6.34 -1.45
C GLN A 445 -12.16 5.99 0.04
N GLY A 446 -11.19 5.12 0.44
CA GLY A 446 -10.98 4.71 1.81
C GLY A 446 -10.39 3.30 1.95
N ALA A 447 -9.79 3.01 3.12
CA ALA A 447 -9.12 1.72 3.39
C ALA A 447 -10.06 0.64 3.98
N GLY A 448 -11.26 1.02 4.40
CA GLY A 448 -12.23 0.12 5.02
C GLY A 448 -13.02 -0.74 4.03
N ASN A 449 -14.27 -1.05 4.38
CA ASN A 449 -15.17 -1.88 3.60
C ASN A 449 -15.86 -1.15 2.44
N ILE A 450 -15.49 0.07 2.14
CA ILE A 450 -16.03 0.86 1.02
C ILE A 450 -15.87 0.16 -0.33
N VAL A 451 -14.92 -0.76 -0.47
CA VAL A 451 -14.76 -1.58 -1.68
C VAL A 451 -15.99 -2.42 -2.00
N ASP A 452 -16.74 -2.86 -0.97
CA ASP A 452 -17.98 -3.62 -1.17
C ASP A 452 -19.06 -2.70 -1.72
N ILE A 453 -19.09 -1.44 -1.31
CA ILE A 453 -19.97 -0.39 -1.86
C ILE A 453 -19.62 -0.11 -3.32
N SER A 454 -18.33 0.04 -3.64
CA SER A 454 -17.86 0.21 -5.01
C SER A 454 -18.33 -0.93 -5.94
N ASN A 455 -18.17 -2.17 -5.48
CA ASN A 455 -18.62 -3.35 -6.23
C ASN A 455 -20.14 -3.41 -6.37
N SER A 456 -20.88 -3.00 -5.35
CA SER A 456 -22.36 -2.96 -5.37
C SER A 456 -22.88 -1.88 -6.31
N ILE A 457 -22.31 -0.67 -6.29
CA ILE A 457 -22.64 0.41 -7.24
C ILE A 457 -22.41 -0.06 -8.68
N LYS A 458 -21.26 -0.70 -8.94
CA LYS A 458 -20.96 -1.30 -10.24
C LYS A 458 -22.03 -2.32 -10.66
N ALA A 459 -22.48 -3.19 -9.75
CA ALA A 459 -23.48 -4.22 -10.05
C ALA A 459 -24.87 -3.64 -10.33
N ILE A 460 -25.24 -2.52 -9.70
CA ILE A 460 -26.55 -1.87 -9.86
C ILE A 460 -26.64 -1.05 -11.16
N TYR A 461 -25.57 -0.32 -11.52
CA TYR A 461 -25.64 0.71 -12.58
C TYR A 461 -24.81 0.39 -13.84
N LYS A 462 -24.10 -0.74 -13.89
CA LYS A 462 -23.43 -1.23 -15.09
C LYS A 462 -24.39 -2.03 -15.99
#